data_ea8f395ffa0e351017f83e50bcf1af17
#
_entry.id   ea8f395ffa0e351017f83e50bcf1af17
#
_cell.length_a   1.000
_cell.length_b   1.000
_cell.length_c   1.000
_cell.angle_alpha   90.00
_cell.angle_beta   90.00
_cell.angle_gamma   90.00
#
_symmetry.space_group_name_H-M   'P 1'
#
loop_
_entity.id
_entity.type
_entity.pdbx_description
1 polymer ?
#
loop_
_entity_poly.entity_id
_entity_poly.type
_entity_poly.pdbx_seq_one_letter_code
_entity_poly.pdbx_strand_id
1 'polypeptide(L)'
;MLSLQEIITATGGHCENMQELIFTGITTDSRIESSGELFVALCGERFDGHAYCKMALEHGAAAVLVSKPVPELPSETVIITVEDTLLAYQQIAHAYRMSNKNLKVVAVTGSNGKTSTKDMIAACLSTKFKVIKTQENFNNEIGLPKTLLSVKADTEIAVVEMGMRGLGQIRELCDIAKPDVAVVTNVGETHMELLGSMENIARAKSELVEDLTQEQLAVLNADNEYVAAMADKTKAQVVTYGYSGKATFRGDNVVTTAHGSVFTCIDSRSGERTEVNMPFIGEHNVQNALAAIAVGAAFGVKLNNSAKALMTAKLTGSRQEIVHIGTMTVINDAYNASPASMEAALKTLHEAKKAAHGVRTIAVLADMLELGDISFDSHRRVGQFAVREKTDMVIAYGDEAKAIAAAVEALGGKAYWCAGRDEAAKLLDSLLQSHDIVLLKGSHS
;
A
#
# COMPACT_ATOMS: atom_id res chain seq x y z
N MET A 1 7.14 19.14 17.05
CA MET A 1 6.02 20.00 16.70
C MET A 1 6.57 21.30 16.16
N LEU A 2 5.85 21.95 15.23
CA LEU A 2 6.28 23.19 14.59
C LEU A 2 5.62 24.38 15.29
N SER A 3 6.36 25.49 15.44
CA SER A 3 5.84 26.78 15.85
C SER A 3 5.11 27.48 14.70
N LEU A 4 4.28 28.47 15.02
CA LEU A 4 3.61 29.32 14.03
C LEU A 4 4.63 29.95 13.04
N GLN A 5 5.77 30.42 13.56
CA GLN A 5 6.83 31.02 12.74
C GLN A 5 7.46 30.00 11.77
N GLU A 6 7.69 28.76 12.19
CA GLU A 6 8.21 27.70 11.31
C GLU A 6 7.21 27.35 10.22
N ILE A 7 5.90 27.30 10.55
CA ILE A 7 4.84 27.04 9.55
C ILE A 7 4.77 28.17 8.52
N ILE A 8 4.79 29.43 8.95
CA ILE A 8 4.81 30.60 8.05
C ILE A 8 6.06 30.54 7.16
N THR A 9 7.22 30.24 7.73
CA THR A 9 8.46 30.12 6.95
C THR A 9 8.39 29.01 5.92
N ALA A 10 7.82 27.85 6.29
CA ALA A 10 7.68 26.70 5.40
C ALA A 10 6.70 26.91 4.26
N THR A 11 5.61 27.66 4.50
CA THR A 11 4.50 27.82 3.56
C THR A 11 4.50 29.14 2.79
N GLY A 12 5.32 30.11 3.23
CA GLY A 12 5.22 31.51 2.74
C GLY A 12 3.91 32.19 3.13
N GLY A 13 3.15 31.61 4.06
CA GLY A 13 1.87 32.12 4.50
C GLY A 13 1.95 33.44 5.25
N HIS A 14 0.83 34.15 5.29
CA HIS A 14 0.68 35.39 6.03
C HIS A 14 -0.23 35.21 7.25
N CYS A 15 0.13 35.81 8.39
CA CYS A 15 -0.67 35.80 9.60
C CYS A 15 -0.72 37.22 10.20
N GLU A 16 -1.91 37.79 10.34
CA GLU A 16 -2.07 39.15 10.89
C GLU A 16 -1.92 39.17 12.42
N ASN A 17 -2.38 38.12 13.10
CA ASN A 17 -2.37 38.00 14.56
C ASN A 17 -1.21 37.09 15.02
N MET A 18 0.03 37.53 14.79
CA MET A 18 1.22 36.79 15.20
C MET A 18 1.28 36.63 16.70
N GLN A 19 1.43 35.39 17.16
CA GLN A 19 1.56 35.00 18.56
C GLN A 19 2.69 33.97 18.70
N GLU A 20 3.28 33.85 19.91
CA GLU A 20 4.13 32.72 20.23
C GLU A 20 3.26 31.47 20.42
N LEU A 21 3.13 30.68 19.36
CA LEU A 21 2.30 29.46 19.35
C LEU A 21 3.09 28.28 18.84
N ILE A 22 3.04 27.16 19.59
CA ILE A 22 3.58 25.87 19.19
C ILE A 22 2.41 24.91 19.08
N PHE A 23 2.21 24.35 17.90
CA PHE A 23 1.10 23.43 17.64
C PHE A 23 1.40 22.03 18.20
N THR A 24 0.41 21.38 18.77
CA THR A 24 0.48 19.99 19.24
C THR A 24 0.38 18.99 18.10
N GLY A 25 -0.19 19.40 16.97
CA GLY A 25 -0.39 18.59 15.77
C GLY A 25 -0.94 19.41 14.61
N ILE A 26 -1.17 18.74 13.48
CA ILE A 26 -1.82 19.29 12.30
C ILE A 26 -3.00 18.38 11.98
N THR A 27 -4.20 18.93 11.84
CA THR A 27 -5.40 18.16 11.48
C THR A 27 -6.09 18.73 10.24
N THR A 28 -6.70 17.86 9.46
CA THR A 28 -7.58 18.20 8.34
C THR A 28 -9.03 17.75 8.61
N ASP A 29 -9.29 17.16 9.79
CA ASP A 29 -10.61 16.68 10.18
C ASP A 29 -11.17 17.54 11.33
N SER A 30 -12.18 18.36 11.05
CA SER A 30 -12.84 19.24 12.00
C SER A 30 -13.72 18.54 13.03
N ARG A 31 -13.98 17.24 12.87
CA ARG A 31 -14.89 16.45 13.73
C ARG A 31 -14.16 15.88 14.96
N ILE A 32 -12.83 15.82 14.91
CA ILE A 32 -11.99 15.24 15.96
C ILE A 32 -11.72 16.31 17.01
N GLU A 33 -11.87 15.95 18.28
CA GLU A 33 -11.41 16.81 19.37
C GLU A 33 -9.92 17.07 19.25
N SER A 34 -9.57 18.33 19.18
CA SER A 34 -8.21 18.84 19.02
C SER A 34 -7.76 19.48 20.33
N SER A 35 -6.48 19.45 20.59
CA SER A 35 -5.91 20.12 21.78
C SER A 35 -4.69 20.94 21.36
N GLY A 36 -4.94 22.08 20.71
CA GLY A 36 -3.88 22.99 20.27
C GLY A 36 -3.28 22.64 18.93
N GLU A 37 -3.98 21.91 18.07
CA GLU A 37 -3.57 21.60 16.68
C GLU A 37 -3.87 22.77 15.73
N LEU A 38 -3.16 22.81 14.59
CA LEU A 38 -3.50 23.65 13.46
C LEU A 38 -4.50 22.88 12.57
N PHE A 39 -5.67 23.46 12.32
CA PHE A 39 -6.60 22.96 11.34
C PHE A 39 -6.25 23.49 9.94
N VAL A 40 -6.07 22.60 8.97
CA VAL A 40 -5.82 22.95 7.55
C VAL A 40 -7.10 22.75 6.75
N ALA A 41 -7.63 23.83 6.20
CA ALA A 41 -8.87 23.84 5.42
C ALA A 41 -8.62 23.36 3.98
N LEU A 42 -8.47 22.05 3.79
CA LEU A 42 -8.29 21.48 2.46
C LEU A 42 -9.53 21.67 1.60
N CYS A 43 -9.33 21.93 0.30
CA CYS A 43 -10.37 21.95 -0.72
C CYS A 43 -10.25 20.72 -1.62
N GLY A 44 -11.37 20.04 -1.82
CA GLY A 44 -11.51 18.94 -2.77
C GLY A 44 -12.58 19.26 -3.81
N GLU A 45 -12.75 18.40 -4.81
CA GLU A 45 -13.75 18.58 -5.86
C GLU A 45 -15.21 18.68 -5.34
N ARG A 46 -15.50 17.99 -4.22
CA ARG A 46 -16.85 17.85 -3.68
C ARG A 46 -17.03 18.45 -2.30
N PHE A 47 -15.98 19.00 -1.69
CA PHE A 47 -16.06 19.61 -0.37
C PHE A 47 -15.07 20.78 -0.23
N ASP A 48 -15.38 21.71 0.67
CA ASP A 48 -14.56 22.85 0.99
C ASP A 48 -14.34 22.92 2.51
N GLY A 49 -13.10 22.68 2.93
CA GLY A 49 -12.69 22.67 4.33
C GLY A 49 -12.89 24.02 5.05
N HIS A 50 -12.92 25.13 4.31
CA HIS A 50 -13.15 26.46 4.89
C HIS A 50 -14.48 26.57 5.62
N ALA A 51 -15.51 25.86 5.17
CA ALA A 51 -16.82 25.81 5.83
C ALA A 51 -16.76 25.20 7.24
N TYR A 52 -15.69 24.51 7.58
CA TYR A 52 -15.54 23.79 8.85
C TYR A 52 -14.55 24.43 9.80
N CYS A 53 -13.95 25.59 9.48
CA CYS A 53 -12.99 26.27 10.35
C CYS A 53 -13.57 26.59 11.73
N LYS A 54 -14.83 27.08 11.78
CA LYS A 54 -15.49 27.38 13.05
C LYS A 54 -15.66 26.12 13.93
N MET A 55 -16.11 25.02 13.33
CA MET A 55 -16.24 23.73 14.01
C MET A 55 -14.88 23.24 14.55
N ALA A 56 -13.81 23.35 13.75
CA ALA A 56 -12.49 22.96 14.19
C ALA A 56 -12.01 23.76 15.42
N LEU A 57 -12.26 25.06 15.45
CA LEU A 57 -11.96 25.92 16.62
C LEU A 57 -12.81 25.55 17.83
N GLU A 58 -14.10 25.27 17.64
CA GLU A 58 -15.01 24.80 18.72
C GLU A 58 -14.56 23.46 19.30
N HIS A 59 -13.89 22.60 18.48
CA HIS A 59 -13.31 21.35 18.90
C HIS A 59 -11.85 21.48 19.39
N GLY A 60 -11.34 22.71 19.59
CA GLY A 60 -10.07 22.96 20.28
C GLY A 60 -8.87 23.19 19.37
N ALA A 61 -9.04 23.38 18.06
CA ALA A 61 -7.95 23.82 17.21
C ALA A 61 -7.45 25.20 17.65
N ALA A 62 -6.13 25.40 17.71
CA ALA A 62 -5.52 26.65 18.14
C ALA A 62 -5.45 27.71 17.03
N ALA A 63 -5.49 27.28 15.77
CA ALA A 63 -5.44 28.15 14.60
C ALA A 63 -6.04 27.45 13.39
N VAL A 64 -6.29 28.21 12.34
CA VAL A 64 -6.73 27.71 11.03
C VAL A 64 -5.79 28.17 9.92
N LEU A 65 -5.54 27.29 8.93
CA LEU A 65 -4.81 27.61 7.72
C LEU A 65 -5.80 27.56 6.54
N VAL A 66 -5.89 28.67 5.80
CA VAL A 66 -6.93 28.92 4.82
C VAL A 66 -6.35 29.51 3.53
N SER A 67 -7.04 29.40 2.39
CA SER A 67 -6.67 30.07 1.12
C SER A 67 -7.62 31.18 0.70
N LYS A 68 -8.65 31.44 1.51
CA LYS A 68 -9.62 32.53 1.28
C LYS A 68 -10.21 32.99 2.60
N PRO A 69 -10.80 34.20 2.63
CA PRO A 69 -11.45 34.70 3.84
C PRO A 69 -12.54 33.76 4.35
N VAL A 70 -12.54 33.51 5.65
CA VAL A 70 -13.58 32.73 6.34
C VAL A 70 -14.38 33.71 7.23
N PRO A 71 -15.63 34.02 6.90
CA PRO A 71 -16.47 34.89 7.71
C PRO A 71 -16.80 34.21 9.05
N GLU A 72 -17.18 35.04 10.03
CA GLU A 72 -17.72 34.62 11.35
C GLU A 72 -16.73 33.89 12.29
N LEU A 73 -15.41 33.99 12.05
CA LEU A 73 -14.44 33.53 13.03
C LEU A 73 -14.27 34.61 14.14
N PRO A 74 -13.97 34.19 15.39
CA PRO A 74 -13.62 35.14 16.47
C PRO A 74 -12.45 36.03 16.06
N SER A 75 -12.49 37.32 16.47
CA SER A 75 -11.46 38.31 16.09
C SER A 75 -10.06 37.98 16.59
N GLU A 76 -9.95 37.21 17.65
CA GLU A 76 -8.69 36.74 18.23
C GLU A 76 -8.13 35.49 17.54
N THR A 77 -8.84 34.90 16.60
CA THR A 77 -8.42 33.67 15.91
C THR A 77 -7.09 33.89 15.17
N VAL A 78 -6.13 33.01 15.37
CA VAL A 78 -4.90 32.93 14.58
C VAL A 78 -5.24 32.30 13.20
N ILE A 79 -5.16 33.11 12.17
CA ILE A 79 -5.47 32.69 10.79
C ILE A 79 -4.20 32.80 9.96
N ILE A 80 -3.78 31.68 9.38
CA ILE A 80 -2.68 31.62 8.41
C ILE A 80 -3.29 31.57 7.02
N THR A 81 -3.03 32.57 6.22
CA THR A 81 -3.51 32.66 4.83
C THR A 81 -2.40 32.25 3.87
N VAL A 82 -2.70 31.31 2.95
CA VAL A 82 -1.81 30.78 1.92
C VAL A 82 -2.51 30.83 0.55
N GLU A 83 -1.77 30.66 -0.54
CA GLU A 83 -2.37 30.57 -1.87
C GLU A 83 -3.10 29.22 -2.10
N ASP A 84 -2.49 28.14 -1.63
CA ASP A 84 -2.98 26.76 -1.77
C ASP A 84 -2.82 25.99 -0.46
N THR A 85 -3.93 25.53 0.12
CA THR A 85 -3.93 24.84 1.41
C THR A 85 -3.37 23.43 1.32
N LEU A 86 -3.48 22.73 0.17
CA LEU A 86 -2.90 21.41 -0.03
C LEU A 86 -1.38 21.51 -0.15
N LEU A 87 -0.89 22.43 -0.97
CA LEU A 87 0.56 22.67 -1.09
C LEU A 87 1.15 23.11 0.26
N ALA A 88 0.49 23.98 1.01
CA ALA A 88 0.92 24.37 2.35
C ALA A 88 0.97 23.19 3.32
N TYR A 89 -0.04 22.30 3.29
CA TYR A 89 -0.05 21.09 4.10
C TYR A 89 1.14 20.17 3.80
N GLN A 90 1.47 20.00 2.53
CA GLN A 90 2.63 19.24 2.09
C GLN A 90 3.95 19.88 2.51
N GLN A 91 4.08 21.20 2.39
CA GLN A 91 5.25 21.98 2.82
C GLN A 91 5.46 21.88 4.35
N ILE A 92 4.38 21.93 5.13
CA ILE A 92 4.42 21.71 6.59
C ILE A 92 4.94 20.31 6.91
N ALA A 93 4.41 19.27 6.22
CA ALA A 93 4.85 17.90 6.42
C ALA A 93 6.33 17.70 6.04
N HIS A 94 6.77 18.31 4.93
CA HIS A 94 8.17 18.33 4.52
C HIS A 94 9.05 19.02 5.58
N ALA A 95 8.70 20.22 6.03
CA ALA A 95 9.44 20.95 7.04
C ALA A 95 9.56 20.15 8.35
N TYR A 96 8.44 19.51 8.78
CA TYR A 96 8.44 18.65 9.97
C TYR A 96 9.33 17.42 9.79
N ARG A 97 9.30 16.76 8.60
CA ARG A 97 10.20 15.66 8.25
C ARG A 97 11.67 16.09 8.33
N MET A 98 12.00 17.27 7.77
CA MET A 98 13.37 17.77 7.71
C MET A 98 13.89 18.29 9.06
N SER A 99 13.01 18.74 9.94
CA SER A 99 13.38 19.13 11.31
C SER A 99 13.84 17.93 12.16
N ASN A 100 13.31 16.73 11.88
CA ASN A 100 13.70 15.50 12.57
C ASN A 100 14.86 14.80 11.84
N LYS A 101 16.09 15.26 12.12
CA LYS A 101 17.32 14.80 11.45
C LYS A 101 17.64 13.30 11.66
N ASN A 102 17.15 12.71 12.73
CA ASN A 102 17.41 11.32 13.07
C ASN A 102 16.37 10.36 12.47
N LEU A 103 15.24 10.88 12.00
CA LEU A 103 14.20 10.08 11.37
C LEU A 103 14.70 9.52 10.03
N LYS A 104 14.58 8.22 9.84
CA LYS A 104 14.79 7.56 8.55
C LYS A 104 13.44 7.27 7.87
N VAL A 105 13.36 7.46 6.58
CA VAL A 105 12.15 7.18 5.80
C VAL A 105 12.42 6.06 4.81
N VAL A 106 11.61 5.01 4.88
CA VAL A 106 11.56 3.90 3.92
C VAL A 106 10.29 4.07 3.09
N ALA A 107 10.44 4.34 1.80
CA ALA A 107 9.31 4.50 0.89
C ALA A 107 9.09 3.24 0.05
N VAL A 108 7.84 2.83 -0.11
CA VAL A 108 7.45 1.62 -0.84
C VAL A 108 6.47 1.98 -1.94
N THR A 109 6.79 1.63 -3.20
CA THR A 109 5.85 1.70 -4.33
C THR A 109 5.81 0.40 -5.11
N GLY A 110 4.92 0.31 -6.08
CA GLY A 110 4.75 -0.82 -7.00
C GLY A 110 3.30 -0.96 -7.46
N SER A 111 3.05 -1.81 -8.43
CA SER A 111 1.69 -2.10 -8.89
C SER A 111 0.92 -2.89 -7.82
N ASN A 112 1.49 -3.96 -7.32
CA ASN A 112 0.92 -4.83 -6.30
C ASN A 112 1.88 -5.02 -5.13
N GLY A 113 1.35 -5.41 -3.95
CA GLY A 113 2.15 -5.78 -2.78
C GLY A 113 2.70 -4.62 -1.95
N LYS A 114 2.48 -3.35 -2.31
CA LYS A 114 2.95 -2.17 -1.55
C LYS A 114 2.65 -2.26 -0.05
N THR A 115 1.38 -2.40 0.29
CA THR A 115 0.91 -2.40 1.68
C THR A 115 1.43 -3.60 2.46
N SER A 116 1.39 -4.81 1.86
CA SER A 116 1.93 -6.01 2.49
C SER A 116 3.44 -5.88 2.73
N THR A 117 4.19 -5.36 1.75
CA THR A 117 5.64 -5.11 1.90
C THR A 117 5.92 -4.07 2.97
N LYS A 118 5.19 -2.95 3.00
CA LYS A 118 5.27 -1.92 4.05
C LYS A 118 5.03 -2.51 5.44
N ASP A 119 4.01 -3.35 5.59
CA ASP A 119 3.68 -3.98 6.87
C ASP A 119 4.77 -4.96 7.33
N MET A 120 5.29 -5.77 6.42
CA MET A 120 6.39 -6.70 6.69
C MET A 120 7.69 -5.96 7.01
N ILE A 121 8.02 -4.87 6.29
CA ILE A 121 9.16 -4.00 6.59
C ILE A 121 9.04 -3.43 8.00
N ALA A 122 7.88 -2.86 8.33
CA ALA A 122 7.63 -2.31 9.65
C ALA A 122 7.78 -3.38 10.75
N ALA A 123 7.29 -4.60 10.54
CA ALA A 123 7.45 -5.70 11.46
C ALA A 123 8.94 -6.06 11.67
N CYS A 124 9.72 -6.20 10.59
CA CYS A 124 11.15 -6.49 10.68
C CYS A 124 11.92 -5.39 11.42
N LEU A 125 11.69 -4.12 11.07
CA LEU A 125 12.37 -2.97 11.68
C LEU A 125 11.98 -2.75 13.14
N SER A 126 10.72 -3.03 13.51
CA SER A 126 10.23 -2.90 14.89
C SER A 126 10.90 -3.84 15.89
N THR A 127 11.67 -4.83 15.42
CA THR A 127 12.52 -5.68 16.30
C THR A 127 13.68 -4.90 16.92
N LYS A 128 14.00 -3.73 16.39
CA LYS A 128 15.18 -2.95 16.79
C LYS A 128 14.89 -1.45 16.97
N PHE A 129 13.89 -0.91 16.26
CA PHE A 129 13.62 0.53 16.18
C PHE A 129 12.19 0.85 16.57
N LYS A 130 11.94 2.11 16.92
CA LYS A 130 10.60 2.67 17.05
C LYS A 130 10.10 3.08 15.65
N VAL A 131 9.13 2.34 15.13
CA VAL A 131 8.67 2.42 13.75
C VAL A 131 7.23 2.92 13.70
N ILE A 132 6.96 3.88 12.82
CA ILE A 132 5.61 4.16 12.34
C ILE A 132 5.47 3.70 10.89
N LYS A 133 4.24 3.47 10.45
CA LYS A 133 3.95 3.13 9.05
C LYS A 133 2.68 3.81 8.58
N THR A 134 2.55 3.99 7.26
CA THR A 134 1.30 4.41 6.63
C THR A 134 0.14 3.55 7.12
N GLN A 135 -0.88 4.19 7.63
CA GLN A 135 -2.14 3.56 8.02
C GLN A 135 -3.07 3.49 6.80
N GLU A 136 -3.96 2.52 6.78
CA GLU A 136 -4.97 2.37 5.71
C GLU A 136 -4.36 2.53 4.30
N ASN A 137 -4.94 3.39 3.49
CA ASN A 137 -4.52 3.75 2.13
C ASN A 137 -3.98 5.21 2.05
N PHE A 138 -3.42 5.75 3.13
CA PHE A 138 -2.87 7.11 3.17
C PHE A 138 -1.55 7.20 2.37
N ASN A 139 -1.62 6.92 1.08
CA ASN A 139 -0.46 6.78 0.19
C ASN A 139 -0.41 7.81 -0.95
N ASN A 140 -1.25 8.85 -0.88
CA ASN A 140 -1.37 9.93 -1.85
C ASN A 140 -0.90 11.27 -1.27
N GLU A 141 -1.11 12.36 -2.02
CA GLU A 141 -0.73 13.75 -1.73
C GLU A 141 -1.31 14.33 -0.43
N ILE A 142 -2.32 13.68 0.16
CA ILE A 142 -2.92 14.04 1.47
C ILE A 142 -2.50 13.04 2.55
N GLY A 143 -2.49 11.76 2.21
CA GLY A 143 -2.25 10.69 3.17
C GLY A 143 -0.79 10.55 3.60
N LEU A 144 0.15 10.78 2.69
CA LEU A 144 1.58 10.78 3.01
C LEU A 144 1.94 11.91 4.02
N PRO A 145 1.54 13.17 3.80
CA PRO A 145 1.70 14.23 4.79
C PRO A 145 1.14 13.85 6.17
N LYS A 146 -0.09 13.29 6.21
CA LYS A 146 -0.71 12.83 7.47
C LYS A 146 0.16 11.81 8.20
N THR A 147 0.75 10.86 7.46
CA THR A 147 1.67 9.87 8.05
C THR A 147 2.92 10.53 8.62
N LEU A 148 3.56 11.45 7.89
CA LEU A 148 4.76 12.14 8.35
C LEU A 148 4.49 13.03 9.55
N LEU A 149 3.37 13.73 9.60
CA LEU A 149 2.96 14.59 10.70
C LEU A 149 2.56 13.78 11.96
N SER A 150 2.33 12.48 11.85
CA SER A 150 2.09 11.59 13.00
C SER A 150 3.38 11.09 13.68
N VAL A 151 4.55 11.40 13.12
CA VAL A 151 5.86 11.08 13.70
C VAL A 151 6.01 11.73 15.08
N LYS A 152 6.44 10.95 16.06
CA LYS A 152 6.75 11.43 17.41
C LYS A 152 8.24 11.67 17.60
N ALA A 153 8.62 12.40 18.64
CA ALA A 153 10.02 12.73 18.92
C ALA A 153 10.94 11.50 19.09
N ASP A 154 10.37 10.37 19.50
CA ASP A 154 11.10 9.11 19.70
C ASP A 154 10.97 8.13 18.52
N THR A 155 10.28 8.51 17.44
CA THR A 155 10.19 7.70 16.21
C THR A 155 11.52 7.73 15.47
N GLU A 156 12.05 6.55 15.18
CA GLU A 156 13.32 6.41 14.48
C GLU A 156 13.16 6.14 12.98
N ILE A 157 12.09 5.41 12.59
CA ILE A 157 11.84 5.05 11.20
C ILE A 157 10.36 5.26 10.86
N ALA A 158 10.10 5.88 9.71
CA ALA A 158 8.79 5.95 9.08
C ALA A 158 8.79 5.08 7.82
N VAL A 159 7.90 4.09 7.74
CA VAL A 159 7.69 3.26 6.53
C VAL A 159 6.46 3.79 5.81
N VAL A 160 6.67 4.47 4.69
CA VAL A 160 5.61 5.14 3.94
C VAL A 160 5.29 4.40 2.65
N GLU A 161 4.02 4.27 2.35
CA GLU A 161 3.51 3.77 1.08
C GLU A 161 3.30 4.94 0.12
N MET A 162 3.73 4.80 -1.13
CA MET A 162 3.54 5.79 -2.19
C MET A 162 2.74 5.18 -3.34
N GLY A 163 1.51 5.66 -3.49
CA GLY A 163 0.61 5.35 -4.60
C GLY A 163 0.72 6.41 -5.70
N MET A 164 0.22 6.07 -6.89
CA MET A 164 0.12 7.02 -8.00
C MET A 164 -0.99 6.60 -8.97
N ARG A 165 -1.50 7.55 -9.71
CA ARG A 165 -2.39 7.39 -10.87
C ARG A 165 -1.81 8.01 -12.14
N GLY A 166 -0.73 8.79 -12.03
CA GLY A 166 -0.10 9.50 -13.13
C GLY A 166 1.40 9.67 -12.96
N LEU A 167 2.05 10.12 -14.02
CA LEU A 167 3.45 10.55 -14.01
C LEU A 167 3.63 11.78 -13.12
N GLY A 168 4.76 11.90 -12.44
CA GLY A 168 5.12 13.02 -11.56
C GLY A 168 4.64 12.86 -10.12
N GLN A 169 3.60 12.06 -9.87
CA GLN A 169 3.02 11.94 -8.52
C GLN A 169 3.93 11.26 -7.51
N ILE A 170 4.69 10.23 -7.91
CA ILE A 170 5.69 9.62 -7.01
C ILE A 170 6.80 10.62 -6.69
N ARG A 171 7.24 11.43 -7.66
CA ARG A 171 8.24 12.48 -7.46
C ARG A 171 7.76 13.51 -6.44
N GLU A 172 6.53 14.00 -6.56
CA GLU A 172 5.92 14.91 -5.58
C GLU A 172 5.92 14.32 -4.17
N LEU A 173 5.56 13.04 -4.03
CA LEU A 173 5.61 12.34 -2.74
C LEU A 173 7.05 12.19 -2.22
N CYS A 174 8.02 11.94 -3.10
CA CYS A 174 9.44 11.91 -2.74
C CYS A 174 9.95 13.27 -2.27
N ASP A 175 9.48 14.35 -2.89
CA ASP A 175 9.86 15.72 -2.47
C ASP A 175 9.36 16.04 -1.07
N ILE A 176 8.20 15.55 -0.70
CA ILE A 176 7.65 15.70 0.65
C ILE A 176 8.42 14.83 1.65
N ALA A 177 8.63 13.55 1.35
CA ALA A 177 9.14 12.56 2.30
C ALA A 177 10.66 12.47 2.39
N LYS A 178 11.38 12.81 1.30
CA LYS A 178 12.84 12.65 1.17
C LYS A 178 13.32 11.30 1.70
N PRO A 179 12.98 10.20 1.00
CA PRO A 179 13.24 8.85 1.48
C PRO A 179 14.74 8.53 1.57
N ASP A 180 15.14 7.82 2.63
CA ASP A 180 16.50 7.27 2.78
C ASP A 180 16.62 5.90 2.07
N VAL A 181 15.52 5.17 1.99
CA VAL A 181 15.42 3.85 1.33
C VAL A 181 14.19 3.83 0.44
N ALA A 182 14.37 3.42 -0.81
CA ALA A 182 13.29 3.19 -1.78
C ALA A 182 13.10 1.69 -2.03
N VAL A 183 11.86 1.22 -2.02
CA VAL A 183 11.50 -0.16 -2.31
C VAL A 183 10.51 -0.19 -3.46
N VAL A 184 10.83 -0.90 -4.54
CA VAL A 184 9.90 -1.11 -5.66
C VAL A 184 9.54 -2.58 -5.74
N THR A 185 8.24 -2.89 -5.55
CA THR A 185 7.78 -4.28 -5.48
C THR A 185 7.67 -4.93 -6.86
N ASN A 186 6.90 -4.33 -7.74
CA ASN A 186 6.71 -4.79 -9.12
C ASN A 186 6.10 -3.71 -10.00
N VAL A 187 6.21 -3.91 -11.30
CA VAL A 187 5.46 -3.21 -12.34
C VAL A 187 4.53 -4.23 -13.00
N GLY A 188 3.25 -3.91 -13.07
CA GLY A 188 2.21 -4.76 -13.64
C GLY A 188 1.02 -3.93 -14.12
N GLU A 189 0.06 -4.57 -14.76
CA GLU A 189 -1.12 -3.98 -15.39
C GLU A 189 -2.06 -3.35 -14.34
N THR A 190 -1.72 -2.14 -13.90
CA THR A 190 -2.53 -1.29 -13.00
C THR A 190 -2.54 0.12 -13.56
N HIS A 191 -3.66 0.83 -13.46
CA HIS A 191 -3.80 2.19 -14.00
C HIS A 191 -3.50 2.28 -15.52
N MET A 192 -3.77 1.21 -16.26
CA MET A 192 -3.53 1.13 -17.72
C MET A 192 -4.36 2.17 -18.48
N GLU A 193 -5.59 2.43 -18.04
CA GLU A 193 -6.47 3.46 -18.61
C GLU A 193 -5.83 4.84 -18.57
N LEU A 194 -5.13 5.18 -17.49
CA LEU A 194 -4.55 6.50 -17.27
C LEU A 194 -3.15 6.66 -17.86
N LEU A 195 -2.35 5.60 -17.83
CA LEU A 195 -0.95 5.61 -18.23
C LEU A 195 -0.69 5.03 -19.64
N GLY A 196 -1.62 4.27 -20.18
CA GLY A 196 -1.63 3.78 -21.54
C GLY A 196 -0.66 2.64 -21.86
N SER A 197 0.43 2.45 -21.09
CA SER A 197 1.41 1.39 -21.34
C SER A 197 2.15 0.94 -20.09
N MET A 198 2.74 -0.26 -20.14
CA MET A 198 3.61 -0.81 -19.10
C MET A 198 4.87 0.04 -18.90
N GLU A 199 5.42 0.62 -19.96
CA GLU A 199 6.58 1.48 -19.95
C GLU A 199 6.30 2.77 -19.17
N ASN A 200 5.11 3.37 -19.35
CA ASN A 200 4.70 4.54 -18.60
C ASN A 200 4.47 4.23 -17.11
N ILE A 201 3.89 3.05 -16.80
CA ILE A 201 3.76 2.58 -15.42
C ILE A 201 5.15 2.39 -14.78
N ALA A 202 6.08 1.78 -15.51
CA ALA A 202 7.46 1.60 -15.07
C ALA A 202 8.16 2.95 -14.87
N ARG A 203 7.97 3.91 -15.79
CA ARG A 203 8.50 5.27 -15.70
C ARG A 203 7.98 5.99 -14.45
N ALA A 204 6.66 5.97 -14.22
CA ALA A 204 6.08 6.60 -13.04
C ALA A 204 6.61 6.02 -11.72
N LYS A 205 6.80 4.69 -11.65
CA LYS A 205 7.34 4.04 -10.44
C LYS A 205 8.85 4.26 -10.30
N SER A 206 9.60 4.44 -11.41
CA SER A 206 11.04 4.72 -11.34
C SER A 206 11.36 6.08 -10.73
N GLU A 207 10.41 7.01 -10.70
CA GLU A 207 10.54 8.31 -10.02
C GLU A 207 10.98 8.16 -8.55
N LEU A 208 10.59 7.04 -7.87
CA LEU A 208 11.01 6.77 -6.50
C LEU A 208 12.53 6.61 -6.34
N VAL A 209 13.22 6.14 -7.36
CA VAL A 209 14.66 5.82 -7.28
C VAL A 209 15.55 6.80 -8.03
N GLU A 210 15.00 7.61 -8.94
CA GLU A 210 15.77 8.46 -9.86
C GLU A 210 16.57 9.56 -9.14
N ASP A 211 16.00 10.16 -8.09
CA ASP A 211 16.61 11.27 -7.36
C ASP A 211 17.39 10.82 -6.11
N LEU A 212 17.53 9.50 -5.88
CA LEU A 212 18.32 8.98 -4.78
C LEU A 212 19.82 9.22 -5.01
N THR A 213 20.52 9.54 -3.93
CA THR A 213 21.97 9.75 -3.90
C THR A 213 22.74 8.48 -3.57
N GLN A 214 24.07 8.50 -3.67
CA GLN A 214 24.94 7.36 -3.33
C GLN A 214 24.89 6.94 -1.84
N GLU A 215 24.41 7.81 -0.97
CA GLU A 215 24.24 7.53 0.46
C GLU A 215 22.92 6.81 0.79
N GLN A 216 22.01 6.76 -0.18
CA GLN A 216 20.68 6.16 -0.05
C GLN A 216 20.65 4.75 -0.66
N LEU A 217 19.55 4.03 -0.46
CA LEU A 217 19.42 2.64 -0.87
C LEU A 217 18.17 2.43 -1.74
N ALA A 218 18.34 1.72 -2.86
CA ALA A 218 17.26 1.18 -3.66
C ALA A 218 17.16 -0.35 -3.47
N VAL A 219 16.00 -0.84 -3.05
CA VAL A 219 15.70 -2.27 -2.87
C VAL A 219 14.75 -2.69 -4.00
N LEU A 220 15.26 -3.48 -4.94
CA LEU A 220 14.62 -3.75 -6.22
C LEU A 220 14.32 -5.23 -6.43
N ASN A 221 13.14 -5.55 -6.97
CA ASN A 221 12.75 -6.91 -7.32
C ASN A 221 13.50 -7.38 -8.58
N ALA A 222 14.38 -8.37 -8.42
CA ALA A 222 15.18 -8.92 -9.52
C ALA A 222 14.38 -9.82 -10.48
N ASP A 223 13.19 -10.27 -10.09
CA ASP A 223 12.34 -11.14 -10.89
C ASP A 223 11.36 -10.37 -11.77
N ASN A 224 11.28 -9.04 -11.61
CA ASN A 224 10.49 -8.16 -12.45
C ASN A 224 11.41 -7.32 -13.33
N GLU A 225 11.37 -7.54 -14.64
CA GLU A 225 12.30 -6.93 -15.60
C GLU A 225 12.29 -5.38 -15.57
N TYR A 226 11.11 -4.78 -15.45
CA TYR A 226 10.97 -3.33 -15.35
C TYR A 226 11.58 -2.78 -14.07
N VAL A 227 11.44 -3.49 -12.94
CA VAL A 227 12.02 -3.08 -11.65
C VAL A 227 13.52 -3.32 -11.64
N ALA A 228 13.99 -4.44 -12.17
CA ALA A 228 15.42 -4.73 -12.28
C ALA A 228 16.16 -3.65 -13.11
N ALA A 229 15.55 -3.19 -14.22
CA ALA A 229 16.09 -2.13 -15.06
C ALA A 229 16.17 -0.75 -14.35
N MET A 230 15.48 -0.55 -13.23
CA MET A 230 15.60 0.70 -12.47
C MET A 230 16.96 0.85 -11.77
N ALA A 231 17.75 -0.22 -11.67
CA ALA A 231 19.11 -0.16 -11.16
C ALA A 231 20.00 0.79 -11.98
N ASP A 232 19.75 0.92 -13.28
CA ASP A 232 20.48 1.81 -14.18
C ASP A 232 20.00 3.27 -14.12
N LYS A 233 18.90 3.54 -13.43
CA LYS A 233 18.28 4.86 -13.30
C LYS A 233 18.60 5.57 -11.98
N THR A 234 19.28 4.92 -11.08
CA THR A 234 19.59 5.46 -9.76
C THR A 234 21.08 5.57 -9.52
N LYS A 235 21.47 6.54 -8.67
CA LYS A 235 22.82 6.67 -8.13
C LYS A 235 22.97 5.98 -6.78
N ALA A 236 21.88 5.52 -6.19
CA ALA A 236 21.85 4.88 -4.89
C ALA A 236 22.59 3.52 -4.90
N GLN A 237 22.93 3.05 -3.72
CA GLN A 237 23.31 1.66 -3.56
C GLN A 237 22.11 0.77 -3.93
N VAL A 238 22.35 -0.30 -4.68
CA VAL A 238 21.29 -1.22 -5.11
C VAL A 238 21.42 -2.54 -4.38
N VAL A 239 20.34 -2.95 -3.75
CA VAL A 239 20.13 -4.29 -3.19
C VAL A 239 18.96 -4.94 -3.89
N THR A 240 19.13 -6.15 -4.38
CA THR A 240 18.08 -6.87 -5.10
C THR A 240 17.51 -8.00 -4.27
N TYR A 241 16.24 -8.34 -4.51
CA TYR A 241 15.59 -9.48 -3.89
C TYR A 241 14.75 -10.26 -4.92
N GLY A 242 14.50 -11.52 -4.65
CA GLY A 242 13.70 -12.39 -5.51
C GLY A 242 14.15 -13.84 -5.47
N TYR A 243 13.72 -14.59 -6.48
CA TYR A 243 14.11 -16.00 -6.67
C TYR A 243 15.32 -16.15 -7.61
N SER A 244 15.59 -15.12 -8.40
CA SER A 244 16.74 -15.11 -9.33
C SER A 244 18.04 -15.43 -8.61
N GLY A 245 18.87 -16.29 -9.20
CA GLY A 245 20.21 -16.62 -8.68
C GLY A 245 21.15 -15.42 -8.55
N LYS A 246 20.80 -14.28 -9.14
CA LYS A 246 21.54 -13.01 -9.07
C LYS A 246 21.02 -12.08 -7.97
N ALA A 247 19.90 -12.40 -7.31
CA ALA A 247 19.36 -11.58 -6.24
C ALA A 247 20.28 -11.55 -5.02
N THR A 248 20.41 -10.38 -4.40
CA THR A 248 21.16 -10.19 -3.15
C THR A 248 20.50 -10.96 -2.00
N PHE A 249 19.18 -10.82 -1.86
CA PHE A 249 18.37 -11.61 -0.93
C PHE A 249 17.52 -12.58 -1.74
N ARG A 250 17.87 -13.86 -1.67
CA ARG A 250 17.23 -14.90 -2.47
C ARG A 250 16.34 -15.79 -1.63
N GLY A 251 15.13 -16.07 -2.14
CA GLY A 251 14.25 -17.11 -1.65
C GLY A 251 14.54 -18.46 -2.28
N ASP A 252 14.60 -19.51 -1.47
CA ASP A 252 14.85 -20.89 -1.89
C ASP A 252 13.93 -21.83 -1.11
N ASN A 253 13.69 -23.05 -1.62
CA ASN A 253 12.90 -24.09 -0.95
C ASN A 253 11.53 -23.62 -0.48
N VAL A 254 10.81 -22.90 -1.35
CA VAL A 254 9.48 -22.34 -1.01
C VAL A 254 8.45 -23.47 -0.91
N VAL A 255 7.82 -23.58 0.25
CA VAL A 255 6.72 -24.50 0.51
C VAL A 255 5.52 -23.69 1.00
N THR A 256 4.40 -23.76 0.27
CA THR A 256 3.14 -23.14 0.65
C THR A 256 2.21 -24.17 1.27
N THR A 257 1.60 -23.83 2.40
CA THR A 257 0.63 -24.67 3.13
C THR A 257 -0.69 -23.92 3.29
N ALA A 258 -1.71 -24.59 3.84
CA ALA A 258 -2.99 -23.92 4.16
C ALA A 258 -2.84 -22.84 5.26
N HIS A 259 -1.73 -22.82 5.99
CA HIS A 259 -1.51 -21.93 7.14
C HIS A 259 -0.44 -20.85 6.88
N GLY A 260 0.17 -20.86 5.69
CA GLY A 260 1.21 -19.88 5.36
C GLY A 260 2.27 -20.42 4.41
N SER A 261 3.40 -19.74 4.36
CA SER A 261 4.55 -20.12 3.53
C SER A 261 5.81 -20.29 4.37
N VAL A 262 6.62 -21.30 4.03
CA VAL A 262 7.95 -21.54 4.59
C VAL A 262 8.97 -21.48 3.46
N PHE A 263 10.08 -20.78 3.66
CA PHE A 263 11.15 -20.67 2.68
C PHE A 263 12.49 -20.42 3.34
N THR A 264 13.58 -20.66 2.62
CA THR A 264 14.92 -20.28 3.04
C THR A 264 15.29 -18.93 2.43
N CYS A 265 15.56 -17.92 3.27
CA CYS A 265 16.16 -16.66 2.83
C CYS A 265 17.69 -16.79 2.86
N ILE A 266 18.35 -16.38 1.79
CA ILE A 266 19.81 -16.39 1.63
C ILE A 266 20.30 -14.98 1.33
N ASP A 267 21.19 -14.43 2.16
CA ASP A 267 21.98 -13.24 1.80
C ASP A 267 23.20 -13.69 0.99
N SER A 268 23.19 -13.44 -0.31
CA SER A 268 24.23 -13.85 -1.26
C SER A 268 25.60 -13.20 -0.99
N ARG A 269 25.64 -12.08 -0.25
CA ARG A 269 26.88 -11.37 0.09
C ARG A 269 27.66 -12.05 1.20
N SER A 270 26.95 -12.54 2.23
CA SER A 270 27.53 -13.18 3.41
C SER A 270 27.46 -14.71 3.36
N GLY A 271 26.55 -15.26 2.54
CA GLY A 271 26.20 -16.68 2.55
C GLY A 271 25.31 -17.08 3.74
N GLU A 272 24.88 -16.11 4.58
CA GLU A 272 23.97 -16.37 5.70
C GLU A 272 22.62 -16.89 5.19
N ARG A 273 22.07 -17.88 5.89
CA ARG A 273 20.80 -18.52 5.57
C ARG A 273 19.89 -18.53 6.78
N THR A 274 18.61 -18.29 6.56
CA THR A 274 17.61 -18.36 7.62
C THR A 274 16.31 -18.95 7.06
N GLU A 275 15.72 -19.89 7.79
CA GLU A 275 14.37 -20.35 7.50
C GLU A 275 13.35 -19.30 7.97
N VAL A 276 12.42 -18.97 7.10
CA VAL A 276 11.34 -18.04 7.35
C VAL A 276 10.02 -18.79 7.29
N ASN A 277 9.26 -18.73 8.37
CA ASN A 277 7.89 -19.24 8.44
C ASN A 277 6.96 -18.06 8.67
N MET A 278 5.99 -17.87 7.80
CA MET A 278 5.05 -16.73 7.88
C MET A 278 3.61 -17.15 7.60
N PRO A 279 2.61 -16.50 8.24
CA PRO A 279 1.19 -16.86 8.10
C PRO A 279 0.56 -16.31 6.81
N PHE A 280 1.36 -16.07 5.76
CA PHE A 280 0.89 -15.55 4.48
C PHE A 280 1.13 -16.55 3.38
N ILE A 281 0.10 -16.81 2.58
CA ILE A 281 0.12 -17.82 1.54
C ILE A 281 0.59 -17.20 0.21
N GLY A 282 1.42 -17.93 -0.55
CA GLY A 282 1.75 -17.63 -1.93
C GLY A 282 3.10 -16.97 -2.15
N GLU A 283 3.66 -17.25 -3.33
CA GLU A 283 5.00 -16.79 -3.76
C GLU A 283 5.16 -15.26 -3.74
N HIS A 284 4.10 -14.53 -4.06
CA HIS A 284 4.14 -13.06 -4.02
C HIS A 284 4.36 -12.51 -2.60
N ASN A 285 3.84 -13.20 -1.55
CA ASN A 285 4.14 -12.84 -0.17
C ASN A 285 5.56 -13.22 0.25
N VAL A 286 6.13 -14.28 -0.32
CA VAL A 286 7.55 -14.58 -0.14
C VAL A 286 8.42 -13.46 -0.74
N GLN A 287 8.09 -12.95 -1.93
CA GLN A 287 8.79 -11.79 -2.50
C GLN A 287 8.66 -10.54 -1.62
N ASN A 288 7.46 -10.24 -1.10
CA ASN A 288 7.25 -9.13 -0.17
C ASN A 288 8.08 -9.29 1.11
N ALA A 289 8.18 -10.52 1.64
CA ALA A 289 9.00 -10.85 2.81
C ALA A 289 10.50 -10.70 2.54
N LEU A 290 10.98 -11.11 1.36
CA LEU A 290 12.36 -10.92 0.94
C LEU A 290 12.75 -9.44 0.86
N ALA A 291 11.85 -8.58 0.31
CA ALA A 291 12.03 -7.13 0.33
C ALA A 291 12.14 -6.59 1.77
N ALA A 292 11.26 -7.07 2.67
CA ALA A 292 11.27 -6.65 4.07
C ALA A 292 12.55 -7.07 4.80
N ILE A 293 13.02 -8.29 4.55
CA ILE A 293 14.29 -8.80 5.12
C ILE A 293 15.47 -7.98 4.59
N ALA A 294 15.48 -7.65 3.28
CA ALA A 294 16.53 -6.84 2.65
C ALA A 294 16.62 -5.45 3.30
N VAL A 295 15.46 -4.79 3.51
CA VAL A 295 15.42 -3.51 4.24
C VAL A 295 15.87 -3.69 5.69
N GLY A 296 15.39 -4.70 6.40
CA GLY A 296 15.82 -5.00 7.77
C GLY A 296 17.33 -5.17 7.88
N ALA A 297 17.94 -5.92 6.98
CA ALA A 297 19.40 -6.15 6.92
C ALA A 297 20.16 -4.84 6.68
N ALA A 298 19.66 -3.94 5.82
CA ALA A 298 20.26 -2.63 5.57
C ALA A 298 20.30 -1.76 6.83
N PHE A 299 19.33 -1.91 7.74
CA PHE A 299 19.32 -1.26 9.07
C PHE A 299 20.00 -2.09 10.15
N GLY A 300 20.68 -3.16 9.81
CA GLY A 300 21.41 -4.01 10.74
C GLY A 300 20.50 -4.86 11.64
N VAL A 301 19.31 -5.21 11.18
CA VAL A 301 18.47 -6.25 11.78
C VAL A 301 18.99 -7.61 11.29
N LYS A 302 19.26 -8.53 12.21
CA LYS A 302 19.72 -9.90 11.87
C LYS A 302 18.61 -10.65 11.12
N LEU A 303 18.97 -11.50 10.14
CA LEU A 303 18.02 -12.28 9.34
C LEU A 303 17.06 -13.10 10.23
N ASN A 304 17.57 -13.73 11.28
CA ASN A 304 16.77 -14.51 12.21
C ASN A 304 15.74 -13.66 12.99
N ASN A 305 16.04 -12.38 13.28
CA ASN A 305 15.09 -11.48 13.93
C ASN A 305 13.98 -11.06 12.96
N SER A 306 14.33 -10.78 11.70
CA SER A 306 13.34 -10.53 10.64
C SER A 306 12.43 -11.76 10.43
N ALA A 307 12.99 -12.97 10.38
CA ALA A 307 12.23 -14.21 10.26
C ALA A 307 11.22 -14.39 11.42
N LYS A 308 11.65 -14.14 12.66
CA LYS A 308 10.77 -14.19 13.83
C LYS A 308 9.66 -13.13 13.80
N ALA A 309 9.98 -11.93 13.33
CA ALA A 309 8.99 -10.86 13.18
C ALA A 309 7.92 -11.19 12.14
N LEU A 310 8.33 -11.77 11.01
CA LEU A 310 7.42 -12.19 9.93
C LEU A 310 6.47 -13.31 10.35
N MET A 311 6.87 -14.17 11.28
CA MET A 311 6.02 -15.24 11.81
C MET A 311 4.76 -14.72 12.53
N THR A 312 4.83 -13.51 13.09
CA THR A 312 3.73 -12.89 13.84
C THR A 312 3.22 -11.59 13.19
N ALA A 313 3.71 -11.25 12.01
CA ALA A 313 3.32 -10.05 11.31
C ALA A 313 1.82 -10.07 10.95
N LYS A 314 1.23 -8.88 10.87
CA LYS A 314 -0.17 -8.70 10.45
C LYS A 314 -0.21 -7.72 9.29
N LEU A 315 -1.00 -8.04 8.26
CA LEU A 315 -1.21 -7.15 7.12
C LEU A 315 -2.41 -6.23 7.37
N THR A 316 -2.32 -5.02 6.85
CA THR A 316 -3.40 -4.02 6.93
C THR A 316 -4.47 -4.28 5.88
N GLY A 317 -5.73 -4.24 6.30
CA GLY A 317 -6.91 -4.40 5.42
C GLY A 317 -7.16 -5.85 5.03
N SER A 318 -8.19 -6.06 4.19
CA SER A 318 -8.62 -7.37 3.68
C SER A 318 -7.68 -7.86 2.56
N ARG A 319 -6.43 -8.21 2.94
CA ARG A 319 -5.40 -8.74 2.04
C ARG A 319 -5.02 -10.15 2.47
N GLN A 320 -5.64 -11.13 1.81
CA GLN A 320 -5.51 -12.55 2.14
C GLN A 320 -5.81 -12.85 3.63
N GLU A 321 -6.77 -12.14 4.19
CA GLU A 321 -7.26 -12.42 5.53
C GLU A 321 -7.98 -13.78 5.54
N ILE A 322 -7.49 -14.71 6.34
CA ILE A 322 -8.10 -16.04 6.47
C ILE A 322 -9.11 -16.01 7.61
N VAL A 323 -10.36 -16.26 7.28
CA VAL A 323 -11.47 -16.31 8.23
C VAL A 323 -12.06 -17.73 8.22
N HIS A 324 -12.20 -18.34 9.39
CA HIS A 324 -12.87 -19.62 9.53
C HIS A 324 -14.31 -19.42 10.00
N ILE A 325 -15.27 -19.96 9.24
CA ILE A 325 -16.70 -19.90 9.55
C ILE A 325 -17.20 -21.35 9.66
N GLY A 326 -17.31 -21.83 10.89
CA GLY A 326 -17.58 -23.27 11.13
C GLY A 326 -16.45 -24.13 10.55
N THR A 327 -16.78 -24.98 9.57
CA THR A 327 -15.81 -25.83 8.86
C THR A 327 -15.27 -25.22 7.57
N MET A 328 -15.81 -24.06 7.16
CA MET A 328 -15.41 -23.37 5.93
C MET A 328 -14.22 -22.44 6.17
N THR A 329 -13.43 -22.24 5.13
CA THR A 329 -12.34 -21.26 5.12
C THR A 329 -12.63 -20.20 4.08
N VAL A 330 -12.60 -18.92 4.48
CA VAL A 330 -12.73 -17.77 3.58
C VAL A 330 -11.39 -17.07 3.48
N ILE A 331 -10.90 -16.92 2.27
CA ILE A 331 -9.72 -16.10 1.93
C ILE A 331 -10.26 -14.75 1.46
N ASN A 332 -10.26 -13.76 2.35
CA ASN A 332 -10.73 -12.41 2.04
C ASN A 332 -9.56 -11.59 1.47
N ASP A 333 -9.58 -11.38 0.16
CA ASP A 333 -8.61 -10.56 -0.59
C ASP A 333 -9.34 -9.47 -1.40
N ALA A 334 -10.40 -8.92 -0.83
CA ALA A 334 -11.34 -8.02 -1.50
C ALA A 334 -10.94 -6.53 -1.46
N TYR A 335 -9.71 -6.21 -1.08
CA TYR A 335 -9.28 -4.81 -1.01
C TYR A 335 -9.17 -4.16 -2.39
N ASN A 336 -8.54 -4.83 -3.36
CA ASN A 336 -8.40 -4.35 -4.74
C ASN A 336 -8.11 -5.53 -5.69
N ALA A 337 -8.31 -5.31 -7.00
CA ALA A 337 -8.05 -6.30 -8.01
C ALA A 337 -7.29 -5.73 -9.22
N SER A 338 -6.34 -6.51 -9.72
CA SER A 338 -5.65 -6.33 -10.99
C SER A 338 -5.39 -7.71 -11.59
N PRO A 339 -5.11 -7.86 -12.90
CA PRO A 339 -4.93 -9.17 -13.52
C PRO A 339 -3.91 -10.04 -12.77
N ALA A 340 -2.73 -9.53 -12.50
CA ALA A 340 -1.69 -10.26 -11.77
C ALA A 340 -2.11 -10.62 -10.33
N SER A 341 -2.86 -9.74 -9.63
CA SER A 341 -3.32 -10.03 -8.28
C SER A 341 -4.45 -11.04 -8.23
N MET A 342 -5.32 -11.07 -9.25
CA MET A 342 -6.35 -12.12 -9.42
C MET A 342 -5.69 -13.49 -9.66
N GLU A 343 -4.70 -13.56 -10.55
CA GLU A 343 -3.95 -14.79 -10.82
C GLU A 343 -3.23 -15.29 -9.56
N ALA A 344 -2.59 -14.39 -8.82
CA ALA A 344 -1.93 -14.74 -7.56
C ALA A 344 -2.91 -15.27 -6.51
N ALA A 345 -4.11 -14.68 -6.40
CA ALA A 345 -5.14 -15.15 -5.48
C ALA A 345 -5.70 -16.52 -5.87
N LEU A 346 -5.89 -16.77 -7.17
CA LEU A 346 -6.32 -18.08 -7.69
C LEU A 346 -5.27 -19.17 -7.44
N LYS A 347 -3.97 -18.86 -7.59
CA LYS A 347 -2.88 -19.76 -7.17
C LYS A 347 -2.95 -20.06 -5.68
N THR A 348 -3.16 -19.03 -4.85
CA THR A 348 -3.33 -19.20 -3.41
C THR A 348 -4.49 -20.14 -3.08
N LEU A 349 -5.64 -19.98 -3.76
CA LEU A 349 -6.79 -20.85 -3.62
C LEU A 349 -6.47 -22.31 -3.99
N HIS A 350 -5.71 -22.49 -5.10
CA HIS A 350 -5.25 -23.81 -5.54
C HIS A 350 -4.33 -24.49 -4.52
N GLU A 351 -3.35 -23.76 -3.95
CA GLU A 351 -2.45 -24.30 -2.94
C GLU A 351 -3.20 -24.63 -1.63
N ALA A 352 -4.18 -23.81 -1.24
CA ALA A 352 -5.06 -24.12 -0.11
C ALA A 352 -5.88 -25.40 -0.36
N LYS A 353 -6.39 -25.60 -1.58
CA LYS A 353 -7.08 -26.84 -1.99
C LYS A 353 -6.18 -28.07 -1.87
N LYS A 354 -4.94 -27.98 -2.34
CA LYS A 354 -3.98 -29.09 -2.23
C LYS A 354 -3.70 -29.46 -0.78
N ALA A 355 -3.46 -28.45 0.05
CA ALA A 355 -3.16 -28.63 1.47
C ALA A 355 -4.32 -29.24 2.25
N ALA A 356 -5.55 -28.97 1.86
CA ALA A 356 -6.77 -29.51 2.47
C ALA A 356 -7.28 -30.84 1.81
N HIS A 357 -6.41 -31.53 1.05
CA HIS A 357 -6.70 -32.83 0.41
C HIS A 357 -7.94 -32.83 -0.52
N GLY A 358 -8.07 -31.79 -1.35
CA GLY A 358 -9.01 -31.78 -2.45
C GLY A 358 -10.45 -31.37 -2.08
N VAL A 359 -10.61 -30.55 -1.06
CA VAL A 359 -11.89 -29.88 -0.76
C VAL A 359 -12.33 -28.99 -1.92
N ARG A 360 -13.62 -28.70 -1.99
CA ARG A 360 -14.20 -27.84 -3.03
C ARG A 360 -13.77 -26.38 -2.84
N THR A 361 -13.45 -25.72 -3.95
CA THR A 361 -13.03 -24.31 -4.00
C THR A 361 -14.02 -23.47 -4.79
N ILE A 362 -14.33 -22.29 -4.26
CA ILE A 362 -15.19 -21.29 -4.89
C ILE A 362 -14.44 -19.98 -4.97
N ALA A 363 -14.32 -19.39 -6.17
CA ALA A 363 -13.79 -18.04 -6.34
C ALA A 363 -14.93 -17.07 -6.64
N VAL A 364 -15.11 -16.07 -5.78
CA VAL A 364 -16.05 -14.96 -6.01
C VAL A 364 -15.21 -13.77 -6.48
N LEU A 365 -15.37 -13.43 -7.76
CA LEU A 365 -14.52 -12.47 -8.46
C LEU A 365 -15.36 -11.31 -9.01
N ALA A 366 -14.97 -10.08 -8.67
CA ALA A 366 -15.61 -8.87 -9.19
C ALA A 366 -14.77 -8.22 -10.28
N ASP A 367 -15.27 -7.09 -10.80
CA ASP A 367 -14.58 -6.28 -11.79
C ASP A 367 -13.17 -5.87 -11.35
N MET A 368 -12.28 -5.79 -12.33
CA MET A 368 -10.99 -5.11 -12.23
C MET A 368 -11.10 -3.75 -12.90
N LEU A 369 -11.01 -2.69 -12.12
CA LEU A 369 -11.18 -1.31 -12.60
C LEU A 369 -9.87 -0.71 -13.14
N GLU A 370 -9.97 0.41 -13.85
CA GLU A 370 -8.85 1.20 -14.40
C GLU A 370 -7.98 0.44 -15.42
N LEU A 371 -8.56 -0.55 -16.13
CA LEU A 371 -7.85 -1.32 -17.15
C LEU A 371 -8.01 -0.75 -18.56
N GLY A 372 -9.02 0.10 -18.81
CA GLY A 372 -9.28 0.68 -20.13
C GLY A 372 -9.45 -0.39 -21.22
N ASP A 373 -8.81 -0.20 -22.36
CA ASP A 373 -8.96 -1.07 -23.55
C ASP A 373 -8.57 -2.54 -23.33
N ILE A 374 -7.75 -2.83 -22.30
CA ILE A 374 -7.34 -4.21 -21.99
C ILE A 374 -8.32 -4.93 -21.04
N SER A 375 -9.41 -4.27 -20.61
CA SER A 375 -10.32 -4.79 -19.60
C SER A 375 -10.90 -6.15 -19.99
N PHE A 376 -11.53 -6.24 -21.14
CA PHE A 376 -12.16 -7.48 -21.62
C PHE A 376 -11.18 -8.67 -21.69
N ASP A 377 -10.02 -8.47 -22.29
CA ASP A 377 -9.01 -9.53 -22.43
C ASP A 377 -8.41 -9.94 -21.09
N SER A 378 -8.25 -8.99 -20.18
CA SER A 378 -7.77 -9.23 -18.80
C SER A 378 -8.75 -10.07 -18.01
N HIS A 379 -10.04 -9.73 -18.04
CA HIS A 379 -11.08 -10.50 -17.36
C HIS A 379 -11.20 -11.92 -17.96
N ARG A 380 -11.18 -12.03 -19.30
CA ARG A 380 -11.15 -13.32 -19.98
C ARG A 380 -9.96 -14.19 -19.56
N ARG A 381 -8.76 -13.59 -19.48
CA ARG A 381 -7.52 -14.26 -19.04
C ARG A 381 -7.64 -14.79 -17.60
N VAL A 382 -8.24 -14.03 -16.70
CA VAL A 382 -8.51 -14.47 -15.31
C VAL A 382 -9.44 -15.68 -15.29
N GLY A 383 -10.50 -15.70 -16.09
CA GLY A 383 -11.39 -16.86 -16.20
C GLY A 383 -10.67 -18.13 -16.71
N GLN A 384 -9.84 -17.99 -17.74
CA GLN A 384 -8.99 -19.08 -18.24
C GLN A 384 -8.01 -19.57 -17.16
N PHE A 385 -7.45 -18.64 -16.40
CA PHE A 385 -6.54 -18.96 -15.31
C PHE A 385 -7.24 -19.72 -14.19
N ALA A 386 -8.47 -19.36 -13.81
CA ALA A 386 -9.25 -20.07 -12.80
C ALA A 386 -9.46 -21.55 -13.15
N VAL A 387 -9.74 -21.84 -14.44
CA VAL A 387 -9.84 -23.23 -14.94
C VAL A 387 -8.50 -23.96 -14.87
N ARG A 388 -7.42 -23.31 -15.29
CA ARG A 388 -6.06 -23.87 -15.21
C ARG A 388 -5.67 -24.23 -13.79
N GLU A 389 -6.02 -23.38 -12.83
CA GLU A 389 -5.79 -23.61 -11.39
C GLU A 389 -6.83 -24.55 -10.75
N LYS A 390 -7.68 -25.20 -11.54
CA LYS A 390 -8.65 -26.22 -11.10
C LYS A 390 -9.60 -25.70 -10.00
N THR A 391 -10.03 -24.45 -10.12
CA THR A 391 -11.10 -23.88 -9.28
C THR A 391 -12.40 -24.61 -9.61
N ASP A 392 -13.10 -25.13 -8.60
CA ASP A 392 -14.29 -25.96 -8.83
C ASP A 392 -15.51 -25.14 -9.25
N MET A 393 -15.58 -23.87 -8.82
CA MET A 393 -16.68 -22.96 -9.14
C MET A 393 -16.21 -21.50 -9.12
N VAL A 394 -16.68 -20.72 -10.09
CA VAL A 394 -16.48 -19.27 -10.13
C VAL A 394 -17.84 -18.57 -10.05
N ILE A 395 -17.96 -17.58 -9.19
CA ILE A 395 -19.07 -16.63 -9.15
C ILE A 395 -18.50 -15.28 -9.52
N ALA A 396 -18.79 -14.80 -10.72
CA ALA A 396 -18.35 -13.50 -11.20
C ALA A 396 -19.45 -12.46 -11.03
N TYR A 397 -19.15 -11.23 -10.60
CA TYR A 397 -20.15 -10.17 -10.53
C TYR A 397 -19.60 -8.83 -10.98
N GLY A 398 -20.47 -8.04 -11.61
CA GLY A 398 -20.15 -6.77 -12.27
C GLY A 398 -20.15 -6.93 -13.80
N ASP A 399 -20.13 -5.81 -14.49
CA ASP A 399 -20.33 -5.78 -15.94
C ASP A 399 -19.14 -6.40 -16.71
N GLU A 400 -17.92 -6.07 -16.31
CA GLU A 400 -16.68 -6.55 -16.92
C GLU A 400 -16.38 -8.00 -16.53
N ALA A 401 -16.70 -8.39 -15.30
CA ALA A 401 -16.49 -9.73 -14.77
C ALA A 401 -17.35 -10.81 -15.50
N LYS A 402 -18.34 -10.39 -16.29
CA LYS A 402 -19.06 -11.28 -17.22
C LYS A 402 -18.13 -12.06 -18.12
N ALA A 403 -17.03 -11.44 -18.56
CA ALA A 403 -16.02 -12.09 -19.40
C ALA A 403 -15.26 -13.20 -18.65
N ILE A 404 -15.13 -13.12 -17.31
CA ILE A 404 -14.55 -14.18 -16.47
C ILE A 404 -15.44 -15.41 -16.53
N ALA A 405 -16.75 -15.26 -16.24
CA ALA A 405 -17.70 -16.37 -16.22
C ALA A 405 -17.78 -17.05 -17.61
N ALA A 406 -17.91 -16.26 -18.66
CA ALA A 406 -17.96 -16.76 -20.04
C ALA A 406 -16.70 -17.56 -20.42
N ALA A 407 -15.51 -17.12 -20.00
CA ALA A 407 -14.26 -17.82 -20.27
C ALA A 407 -14.17 -19.16 -19.52
N VAL A 408 -14.65 -19.21 -18.27
CA VAL A 408 -14.72 -20.46 -17.48
C VAL A 408 -15.65 -21.45 -18.12
N GLU A 409 -16.86 -21.04 -18.52
CA GLU A 409 -17.84 -21.90 -19.17
C GLU A 409 -17.35 -22.44 -20.52
N ALA A 410 -16.71 -21.56 -21.34
CA ALA A 410 -16.14 -21.95 -22.63
C ALA A 410 -15.08 -23.05 -22.54
N LEU A 411 -14.42 -23.18 -21.38
CA LEU A 411 -13.43 -24.21 -21.07
C LEU A 411 -14.01 -25.40 -20.29
N GLY A 412 -15.36 -25.47 -20.15
CA GLY A 412 -16.05 -26.56 -19.47
C GLY A 412 -16.03 -26.49 -17.94
N GLY A 413 -15.59 -25.36 -17.37
CA GLY A 413 -15.66 -25.09 -15.94
C GLY A 413 -17.07 -24.66 -15.51
N LYS A 414 -17.31 -24.65 -14.20
CA LYS A 414 -18.56 -24.21 -13.61
C LYS A 414 -18.48 -22.75 -13.21
N ALA A 415 -19.30 -21.90 -13.84
CA ALA A 415 -19.34 -20.48 -13.50
C ALA A 415 -20.79 -19.97 -13.41
N TYR A 416 -20.95 -18.86 -12.70
CA TYR A 416 -22.15 -18.06 -12.64
C TYR A 416 -21.78 -16.59 -12.78
N TRP A 417 -22.63 -15.83 -13.44
CA TRP A 417 -22.53 -14.40 -13.48
C TRP A 417 -23.71 -13.76 -12.75
N CYS A 418 -23.45 -12.71 -11.98
CA CYS A 418 -24.40 -11.88 -11.27
C CYS A 418 -24.21 -10.41 -11.64
N ALA A 419 -25.30 -9.65 -11.71
CA ALA A 419 -25.19 -8.21 -12.01
C ALA A 419 -24.52 -7.40 -10.88
N GLY A 420 -24.64 -7.87 -9.64
CA GLY A 420 -24.11 -7.14 -8.49
C GLY A 420 -23.78 -8.02 -7.29
N ARG A 421 -23.16 -7.39 -6.29
CA ARG A 421 -22.66 -8.03 -5.07
C ARG A 421 -23.74 -8.77 -4.29
N ASP A 422 -24.92 -8.16 -4.14
CA ASP A 422 -25.99 -8.75 -3.32
C ASP A 422 -26.56 -10.02 -3.95
N GLU A 423 -26.64 -10.07 -5.28
CA GLU A 423 -27.03 -11.27 -6.02
C GLU A 423 -25.97 -12.36 -5.88
N ALA A 424 -24.68 -12.00 -6.05
CA ALA A 424 -23.57 -12.93 -5.88
C ALA A 424 -23.50 -13.49 -4.46
N ALA A 425 -23.77 -12.69 -3.43
CA ALA A 425 -23.81 -13.12 -2.04
C ALA A 425 -24.94 -14.12 -1.77
N LYS A 426 -26.16 -13.86 -2.26
CA LYS A 426 -27.30 -14.78 -2.15
C LYS A 426 -27.04 -16.10 -2.88
N LEU A 427 -26.45 -16.02 -4.06
CA LEU A 427 -26.08 -17.21 -4.84
C LEU A 427 -25.02 -18.04 -4.10
N LEU A 428 -23.96 -17.38 -3.59
CA LEU A 428 -22.93 -18.05 -2.80
C LEU A 428 -23.54 -18.77 -1.61
N ASP A 429 -24.38 -18.10 -0.81
CA ASP A 429 -25.04 -18.68 0.35
C ASP A 429 -25.86 -19.95 0.00
N SER A 430 -26.56 -19.94 -1.13
CA SER A 430 -27.32 -21.08 -1.61
C SER A 430 -26.49 -22.28 -2.09
N LEU A 431 -25.21 -22.05 -2.42
CA LEU A 431 -24.31 -23.04 -2.99
C LEU A 431 -23.27 -23.58 -2.01
N LEU A 432 -23.04 -22.87 -0.88
CA LEU A 432 -22.05 -23.22 0.11
C LEU A 432 -22.28 -24.62 0.70
N GLN A 433 -21.18 -25.32 0.94
CA GLN A 433 -21.16 -26.61 1.61
C GLN A 433 -20.11 -26.62 2.73
N SER A 434 -20.24 -27.59 3.63
CA SER A 434 -19.24 -27.83 4.67
C SER A 434 -17.86 -28.05 4.05
N HIS A 435 -16.83 -27.46 4.68
CA HIS A 435 -15.43 -27.54 4.28
C HIS A 435 -15.03 -26.78 3.00
N ASP A 436 -15.94 -26.02 2.38
CA ASP A 436 -15.57 -25.19 1.23
C ASP A 436 -14.44 -24.20 1.58
N ILE A 437 -13.58 -23.95 0.59
CA ILE A 437 -12.64 -22.83 0.62
C ILE A 437 -13.13 -21.78 -0.37
N VAL A 438 -13.41 -20.57 0.13
CA VAL A 438 -13.95 -19.46 -0.65
C VAL A 438 -12.92 -18.35 -0.76
N LEU A 439 -12.60 -17.95 -1.98
CA LEU A 439 -11.82 -16.74 -2.26
C LEU A 439 -12.76 -15.59 -2.60
N LEU A 440 -12.60 -14.44 -1.95
CA LEU A 440 -13.30 -13.20 -2.27
C LEU A 440 -12.29 -12.19 -2.82
N LYS A 441 -12.51 -11.68 -4.08
CA LYS A 441 -11.63 -10.69 -4.68
C LYS A 441 -12.33 -9.79 -5.70
N GLY A 442 -12.04 -8.48 -5.63
CA GLY A 442 -12.58 -7.46 -6.53
C GLY A 442 -11.93 -6.11 -6.30
N SER A 443 -12.13 -5.18 -7.23
CA SER A 443 -11.70 -3.80 -7.03
C SER A 443 -12.57 -3.10 -5.99
N HIS A 444 -11.96 -2.16 -5.27
CA HIS A 444 -12.67 -1.27 -4.38
C HIS A 444 -13.43 -0.23 -5.22
N SER A 445 -14.75 -0.19 -5.06
CA SER A 445 -15.64 0.80 -5.68
C SER A 445 -16.05 1.87 -4.68
#